data_a2f5e00d20539458f257ba8460a2a6c2
#
_entry.id   a2f5e00d20539458f257ba8460a2a6c2
#
_cell.length_a   1.000
_cell.length_b   1.000
_cell.length_c   1.000
_cell.angle_alpha   90.00
_cell.angle_beta   90.00
_cell.angle_gamma   90.00
#
_symmetry.space_group_name_H-M   'P 1'
#
loop_
_entity.id
_entity.type
_entity.pdbx_description
1 polymer ?
#
loop_
_entity_poly.entity_id
_entity_poly.type
_entity_poly.pdbx_seq_one_letter_code
_entity_poly.pdbx_strand_id
1 'polypeptide(L)'
;MKNDEKLLAVDLFSGAGGLSLGFLQTGQVQIVAAVENNKSAQKTYRRNHEHEGMKFYDDIKGLNYDEIIDECTNLGANGVNIVFGGPPCQGFSNANRQKSELISTNNQLVKEYVKAIEMLKPDAFVMENVKAMKSSKHKFFYSSKDNVEIVEELGLHPTNEIIALGKECGFTDELTAFLKKVIREKLDLSEYTLTDKDLFSRISHLGRKEKESATYLVKTQSALKKLFPNWIDLHNKYWSSGYKEKWILLGDWLQKQNFTESSNDKLYSLLNDIIQVQKILMKMHEIALNNIEIIDIVSENKNICIEVQTYGVLDYLTAKFSKLGYKINEDPLFLNAANFGAPQLRERLFLIGVKSKLVEDATVELPKPIIDDSNQFYTVKHAIEDLENLDPSTIMDKGLRLERPFSNDINPLLKYLHGDVKTVSNHVMTDTTQTALDRFKMLEPGQNFHHLDESLKQTYSDPGRTQNTVYLRLNYDTPSGTVLNVRKSMWIHPQKTRAISIREAARLQTFPDNFIFEGSKDSQYQQIGNAVPPLLGRAVAEQVLKYLKKPIEEPLASIIKPLATVTNS
;
A
#
# COMPACT_ATOMS: atom_id res chain seq x y z
N MET A 1 -13.57 10.42 41.87
CA MET A 1 -13.82 10.21 40.44
C MET A 1 -12.68 10.85 39.67
N LYS A 2 -11.69 10.08 39.26
CA LYS A 2 -10.64 10.54 38.35
C LYS A 2 -10.95 9.88 36.98
N ASN A 3 -11.87 10.49 36.21
CA ASN A 3 -12.31 9.94 34.94
C ASN A 3 -11.84 10.75 33.72
N ASP A 4 -10.94 11.73 33.93
CA ASP A 4 -10.52 12.67 32.89
C ASP A 4 -9.14 12.32 32.25
N GLU A 5 -8.51 11.20 32.64
CA GLU A 5 -7.22 10.81 32.04
C GLU A 5 -7.47 10.14 30.69
N LYS A 6 -6.92 10.75 29.64
CA LYS A 6 -6.93 10.20 28.27
C LYS A 6 -6.15 8.90 28.23
N LEU A 7 -6.59 7.97 27.39
CA LEU A 7 -5.84 6.76 27.07
C LEU A 7 -4.64 7.10 26.18
N LEU A 8 -3.48 6.61 26.52
CA LEU A 8 -2.25 6.84 25.80
C LEU A 8 -2.09 5.84 24.65
N ALA A 9 -1.81 6.34 23.46
CA ALA A 9 -1.77 5.53 22.25
C ALA A 9 -0.47 5.70 21.46
N VAL A 10 -0.09 4.65 20.75
CA VAL A 10 1.02 4.63 19.78
C VAL A 10 0.48 4.29 18.41
N ASP A 11 0.82 5.12 17.40
CA ASP A 11 0.44 4.92 16.00
C ASP A 11 1.62 4.40 15.19
N LEU A 12 1.54 3.14 14.76
CA LEU A 12 2.56 2.48 13.95
C LEU A 12 2.19 2.51 12.47
N PHE A 13 3.13 2.91 11.60
CA PHE A 13 2.86 3.08 10.17
C PHE A 13 1.78 4.12 9.90
N SER A 14 1.90 5.24 10.58
CA SER A 14 0.83 6.24 10.74
C SER A 14 0.35 6.89 9.43
N GLY A 15 1.16 6.88 8.37
CA GLY A 15 0.83 7.55 7.11
C GLY A 15 0.56 9.04 7.33
N ALA A 16 -0.53 9.53 6.76
CA ALA A 16 -1.01 10.89 6.98
C ALA A 16 -1.77 11.07 8.31
N GLY A 17 -2.10 9.98 9.02
CA GLY A 17 -2.83 10.03 10.29
C GLY A 17 -4.35 9.93 10.17
N GLY A 18 -4.87 9.23 9.16
CA GLY A 18 -6.34 9.05 9.03
C GLY A 18 -6.94 8.22 10.15
N LEU A 19 -6.28 7.12 10.54
CA LEU A 19 -6.68 6.29 11.68
C LEU A 19 -6.52 7.07 12.99
N SER A 20 -5.38 7.77 13.17
CA SER A 20 -5.13 8.67 14.30
C SER A 20 -6.22 9.70 14.48
N LEU A 21 -6.64 10.36 13.39
CA LEU A 21 -7.71 11.34 13.44
C LEU A 21 -9.00 10.73 14.00
N GLY A 22 -9.35 9.51 13.56
CA GLY A 22 -10.51 8.79 14.08
C GLY A 22 -10.43 8.54 15.60
N PHE A 23 -9.29 8.11 16.11
CA PHE A 23 -9.06 7.93 17.56
C PHE A 23 -9.12 9.25 18.32
N LEU A 24 -8.44 10.29 17.83
CA LEU A 24 -8.40 11.61 18.47
C LEU A 24 -9.78 12.27 18.55
N GLN A 25 -10.64 12.09 17.53
CA GLN A 25 -12.01 12.63 17.50
C GLN A 25 -12.92 12.06 18.56
N THR A 26 -12.57 10.96 19.22
CA THR A 26 -13.30 10.45 20.38
C THR A 26 -13.15 11.29 21.64
N GLY A 27 -12.15 12.20 21.66
CA GLY A 27 -11.78 12.99 22.84
C GLY A 27 -11.07 12.20 23.95
N GLN A 28 -11.06 10.88 23.89
CA GLN A 28 -10.59 9.97 24.96
C GLN A 28 -9.13 9.50 24.78
N VAL A 29 -8.49 9.82 23.66
CA VAL A 29 -7.15 9.30 23.30
C VAL A 29 -6.16 10.43 23.13
N GLN A 30 -4.92 10.19 23.57
CA GLN A 30 -3.74 11.01 23.32
C GLN A 30 -2.65 10.15 22.69
N ILE A 31 -2.08 10.59 21.58
CA ILE A 31 -1.01 9.86 20.91
C ILE A 31 0.33 10.29 21.51
N VAL A 32 1.06 9.37 22.13
CA VAL A 32 2.37 9.63 22.75
C VAL A 32 3.53 9.34 21.81
N ALA A 33 3.32 8.46 20.83
CA ALA A 33 4.34 8.18 19.82
C ALA A 33 3.71 7.83 18.47
N ALA A 34 4.40 8.18 17.39
CA ALA A 34 4.03 7.83 16.02
C ALA A 34 5.26 7.42 15.20
N VAL A 35 5.04 6.51 14.23
CA VAL A 35 6.08 5.99 13.33
C VAL A 35 5.65 6.12 11.89
N GLU A 36 6.45 6.79 11.06
CA GLU A 36 6.24 6.88 9.61
C GLU A 36 7.56 7.13 8.89
N ASN A 37 7.84 6.37 7.83
CA ASN A 37 9.10 6.51 7.09
C ASN A 37 9.02 7.47 5.91
N ASN A 38 7.83 7.76 5.39
CA ASN A 38 7.65 8.68 4.27
C ASN A 38 7.72 10.14 4.75
N LYS A 39 8.74 10.86 4.33
CA LYS A 39 8.99 12.25 4.76
C LYS A 39 7.84 13.23 4.50
N SER A 40 7.06 13.04 3.44
CA SER A 40 5.91 13.91 3.17
C SER A 40 4.72 13.57 4.08
N ALA A 41 4.49 12.29 4.33
CA ALA A 41 3.47 11.84 5.27
C ALA A 41 3.80 12.27 6.72
N GLN A 42 5.08 12.20 7.12
CA GLN A 42 5.55 12.75 8.41
C GLN A 42 5.18 14.23 8.58
N LYS A 43 5.42 15.06 7.54
CA LYS A 43 5.07 16.49 7.58
C LYS A 43 3.57 16.69 7.75
N THR A 44 2.76 15.93 7.01
CA THR A 44 1.30 15.96 7.14
C THR A 44 0.87 15.55 8.55
N TYR A 45 1.42 14.43 9.05
CA TYR A 45 1.10 13.92 10.38
C TYR A 45 1.43 14.94 11.47
N ARG A 46 2.66 15.42 11.49
CA ARG A 46 3.11 16.43 12.46
C ARG A 46 2.23 17.68 12.43
N ARG A 47 1.90 18.18 11.23
CA ARG A 47 1.06 19.37 11.10
C ARG A 47 -0.31 19.25 11.73
N ASN A 48 -0.90 18.05 11.68
CA ASN A 48 -2.28 17.82 12.13
C ASN A 48 -2.39 17.19 13.53
N HIS A 49 -1.36 16.52 14.01
CA HIS A 49 -1.41 15.69 15.22
C HIS A 49 -0.30 15.95 16.24
N GLU A 50 0.79 16.64 15.85
CA GLU A 50 1.92 16.87 16.76
C GLU A 50 1.53 17.78 17.91
N HIS A 51 1.92 17.39 19.11
CA HIS A 51 1.80 18.18 20.33
C HIS A 51 3.05 18.00 21.19
N GLU A 52 3.21 18.83 22.20
CA GLU A 52 4.34 18.75 23.13
C GLU A 52 4.38 17.38 23.82
N GLY A 53 5.57 16.76 23.86
CA GLY A 53 5.81 15.44 24.44
C GLY A 53 5.60 14.27 23.46
N MET A 54 4.97 14.44 22.31
CA MET A 54 4.81 13.36 21.36
C MET A 54 6.14 12.96 20.71
N LYS A 55 6.51 11.69 20.79
CA LYS A 55 7.69 11.12 20.13
C LYS A 55 7.37 10.76 18.69
N PHE A 56 8.29 11.02 17.77
CA PHE A 56 8.09 10.68 16.36
C PHE A 56 9.32 9.96 15.80
N TYR A 57 9.12 8.75 15.27
CA TYR A 57 10.17 7.89 14.74
C TYR A 57 10.05 7.72 13.23
N ASP A 58 11.20 7.69 12.55
CA ASP A 58 11.29 7.55 11.09
C ASP A 58 11.18 6.08 10.63
N ASP A 59 11.54 5.13 11.49
CA ASP A 59 11.54 3.69 11.18
C ASP A 59 11.10 2.90 12.41
N ILE A 60 10.22 1.93 12.22
CA ILE A 60 9.74 1.04 13.27
C ILE A 60 10.88 0.23 13.91
N LYS A 61 11.93 -0.10 13.15
CA LYS A 61 13.11 -0.80 13.66
C LYS A 61 13.93 0.04 14.63
N GLY A 62 13.79 1.35 14.57
CA GLY A 62 14.45 2.32 15.45
C GLY A 62 13.60 2.73 16.66
N LEU A 63 12.47 2.07 16.92
CA LEU A 63 11.59 2.38 18.04
C LEU A 63 12.33 2.17 19.38
N ASN A 64 12.34 3.24 20.18
CA ASN A 64 12.83 3.19 21.55
C ASN A 64 11.64 2.96 22.50
N TYR A 65 11.39 1.70 22.85
CA TYR A 65 10.26 1.31 23.70
C TYR A 65 10.34 1.90 25.11
N ASP A 66 11.54 1.99 25.67
CA ASP A 66 11.76 2.53 27.03
C ASP A 66 11.42 4.04 27.04
N GLU A 67 11.85 4.80 26.03
CA GLU A 67 11.50 6.22 25.89
C GLU A 67 9.99 6.45 25.82
N ILE A 68 9.24 5.56 25.13
CA ILE A 68 7.79 5.63 25.05
C ILE A 68 7.14 5.32 26.41
N ILE A 69 7.64 4.32 27.12
CA ILE A 69 7.15 3.95 28.45
C ILE A 69 7.45 5.07 29.47
N ASP A 70 8.65 5.66 29.41
CA ASP A 70 9.02 6.80 30.25
C ASP A 70 8.09 7.98 30.01
N GLU A 71 7.75 8.30 28.75
CA GLU A 71 6.79 9.35 28.42
C GLU A 71 5.40 9.06 29.01
N CYS A 72 4.93 7.81 28.92
CA CYS A 72 3.68 7.40 29.57
C CYS A 72 3.74 7.60 31.10
N THR A 73 4.86 7.28 31.72
CA THR A 73 5.08 7.47 33.16
C THR A 73 5.08 8.95 33.54
N ASN A 74 5.70 9.82 32.74
CA ASN A 74 5.70 11.27 32.93
C ASN A 74 4.27 11.85 32.87
N LEU A 75 3.40 11.23 32.07
CA LEU A 75 1.97 11.56 31.97
C LEU A 75 1.10 10.91 33.06
N GLY A 76 1.71 10.21 34.03
CA GLY A 76 1.00 9.56 35.14
C GLY A 76 0.38 8.22 34.82
N ALA A 77 0.68 7.61 33.67
CA ALA A 77 0.17 6.32 33.24
C ALA A 77 1.17 5.18 33.49
N ASN A 78 0.66 3.95 33.68
CA ASN A 78 1.48 2.76 33.88
C ASN A 78 2.04 2.16 32.58
N GLY A 79 1.79 2.78 31.43
CA GLY A 79 2.23 2.35 30.10
C GLY A 79 1.23 2.73 29.00
N VAL A 80 1.43 2.14 27.81
CA VAL A 80 0.60 2.38 26.64
C VAL A 80 -0.73 1.63 26.77
N ASN A 81 -1.85 2.30 26.54
CA ASN A 81 -3.17 1.67 26.57
C ASN A 81 -3.55 1.09 25.20
N ILE A 82 -3.23 1.79 24.11
CA ILE A 82 -3.65 1.40 22.77
C ILE A 82 -2.46 1.47 21.81
N VAL A 83 -2.28 0.44 21.00
CA VAL A 83 -1.38 0.48 19.83
C VAL A 83 -2.23 0.24 18.59
N PHE A 84 -2.13 1.10 17.60
CA PHE A 84 -2.82 0.89 16.34
C PHE A 84 -1.89 1.16 15.15
N GLY A 85 -2.27 0.65 13.97
CA GLY A 85 -1.52 0.89 12.75
C GLY A 85 -1.81 -0.08 11.63
N GLY A 86 -1.31 0.24 10.44
CA GLY A 86 -1.47 -0.56 9.23
C GLY A 86 -0.13 -1.03 8.66
N PRO A 87 0.49 -2.10 9.19
CA PRO A 87 1.75 -2.58 8.64
C PRO A 87 1.56 -3.00 7.19
N PRO A 88 2.38 -2.51 6.24
CA PRO A 88 2.24 -2.90 4.85
C PRO A 88 2.49 -4.41 4.70
N CYS A 89 1.53 -5.12 4.11
CA CYS A 89 1.64 -6.53 3.78
C CYS A 89 1.51 -6.72 2.27
N GLN A 90 2.51 -7.30 1.64
CA GLN A 90 2.45 -7.65 0.21
C GLN A 90 2.61 -9.16 0.11
N GLY A 91 1.57 -9.84 -0.39
CA GLY A 91 1.63 -11.28 -0.64
C GLY A 91 2.66 -11.64 -1.71
N PHE A 92 3.02 -12.92 -1.78
CA PHE A 92 3.75 -13.52 -2.90
C PHE A 92 2.89 -13.48 -4.17
N SER A 93 2.58 -12.29 -4.63
CA SER A 93 1.70 -12.17 -5.78
C SER A 93 2.51 -12.26 -7.05
N ASN A 94 2.32 -13.36 -7.79
CA ASN A 94 2.68 -13.42 -9.21
C ASN A 94 2.05 -12.29 -10.03
N ALA A 95 1.08 -11.55 -9.48
CA ALA A 95 0.49 -10.37 -10.07
C ALA A 95 1.41 -9.15 -10.02
N ASN A 96 2.40 -9.12 -9.13
CA ASN A 96 3.39 -8.03 -9.06
C ASN A 96 4.58 -8.32 -9.99
N ARG A 97 4.27 -8.65 -11.25
CA ARG A 97 5.25 -8.97 -12.31
C ARG A 97 6.28 -7.87 -12.58
N GLN A 98 6.18 -6.72 -11.93
CA GLN A 98 7.08 -5.58 -12.11
C GLN A 98 8.14 -5.45 -11.02
N LYS A 99 8.03 -6.18 -9.90
CA LYS A 99 9.04 -6.11 -8.83
C LYS A 99 10.07 -7.24 -8.99
N SER A 100 11.33 -6.87 -8.90
CA SER A 100 12.48 -7.79 -8.92
C SER A 100 12.63 -8.59 -7.62
N GLU A 101 11.94 -8.21 -6.55
CA GLU A 101 12.06 -8.77 -5.21
C GLU A 101 11.00 -9.85 -4.97
N LEU A 102 11.42 -10.99 -4.46
CA LEU A 102 10.60 -12.16 -4.16
C LEU A 102 10.06 -12.08 -2.73
N ILE A 103 10.89 -11.61 -1.82
CA ILE A 103 10.58 -11.43 -0.42
C ILE A 103 10.14 -9.98 -0.25
N SER A 104 8.87 -9.82 0.05
CA SER A 104 8.41 -8.51 0.44
C SER A 104 9.02 -8.16 1.80
N THR A 105 9.92 -7.15 1.84
CA THR A 105 10.36 -6.53 3.08
C THR A 105 9.17 -6.10 3.95
N ASN A 106 8.00 -5.93 3.34
CA ASN A 106 6.75 -5.57 4.01
C ASN A 106 6.21 -6.68 4.92
N ASN A 107 6.49 -7.97 4.63
CA ASN A 107 6.07 -9.04 5.55
C ASN A 107 6.88 -9.01 6.85
N GLN A 108 8.14 -8.54 6.82
CA GLN A 108 8.92 -8.33 8.04
C GLN A 108 8.32 -7.21 8.90
N LEU A 109 7.69 -6.20 8.30
CA LEU A 109 7.05 -5.10 9.02
C LEU A 109 5.82 -5.55 9.82
N VAL A 110 5.15 -6.63 9.41
CA VAL A 110 4.11 -7.27 10.21
C VAL A 110 4.72 -7.88 11.50
N LYS A 111 5.89 -8.52 11.41
CA LYS A 111 6.61 -9.03 12.58
C LYS A 111 7.09 -7.89 13.51
N GLU A 112 7.53 -6.76 12.96
CA GLU A 112 7.87 -5.57 13.77
C GLU A 112 6.65 -4.99 14.49
N TYR A 113 5.45 -5.00 13.85
CA TYR A 113 4.21 -4.62 14.52
C TYR A 113 3.92 -5.55 15.72
N VAL A 114 4.03 -6.86 15.53
CA VAL A 114 3.84 -7.86 16.60
C VAL A 114 4.83 -7.63 17.74
N LYS A 115 6.11 -7.38 17.41
CA LYS A 115 7.15 -7.05 18.40
C LYS A 115 6.80 -5.80 19.21
N ALA A 116 6.25 -4.77 18.56
CA ALA A 116 5.83 -3.56 19.27
C ALA A 116 4.70 -3.88 20.28
N ILE A 117 3.72 -4.72 19.91
CA ILE A 117 2.69 -5.20 20.86
C ILE A 117 3.31 -5.99 22.02
N GLU A 118 4.26 -6.87 21.75
CA GLU A 118 4.95 -7.68 22.76
C GLU A 118 5.74 -6.81 23.74
N MET A 119 6.42 -5.76 23.25
CA MET A 119 7.23 -4.86 24.07
C MET A 119 6.39 -3.84 24.85
N LEU A 120 5.43 -3.19 24.21
CA LEU A 120 4.59 -2.15 24.83
C LEU A 120 3.47 -2.72 25.67
N LYS A 121 3.04 -3.94 25.44
CA LYS A 121 1.97 -4.66 26.17
C LYS A 121 0.70 -3.80 26.36
N PRO A 122 0.13 -3.20 25.28
CA PRO A 122 -1.02 -2.33 25.42
C PRO A 122 -2.25 -3.08 25.94
N ASP A 123 -3.24 -2.36 26.47
CA ASP A 123 -4.51 -2.97 26.88
C ASP A 123 -5.34 -3.42 25.67
N ALA A 124 -5.24 -2.69 24.55
CA ALA A 124 -5.84 -3.08 23.29
C ALA A 124 -4.92 -2.70 22.11
N PHE A 125 -5.08 -3.38 20.99
CA PHE A 125 -4.43 -3.00 19.73
C PHE A 125 -5.40 -3.08 18.55
N VAL A 126 -5.09 -2.34 17.49
CA VAL A 126 -5.79 -2.38 16.20
C VAL A 126 -4.80 -2.50 15.07
N MET A 127 -4.89 -3.59 14.31
CA MET A 127 -4.14 -3.75 13.06
C MET A 127 -5.08 -3.59 11.88
N GLU A 128 -4.79 -2.64 11.00
CA GLU A 128 -5.49 -2.48 9.72
C GLU A 128 -4.67 -3.10 8.59
N ASN A 129 -5.36 -3.65 7.58
CA ASN A 129 -4.70 -4.11 6.36
C ASN A 129 -5.67 -4.17 5.17
N VAL A 130 -5.12 -4.45 3.99
CA VAL A 130 -5.91 -4.70 2.79
C VAL A 130 -6.60 -6.06 2.83
N LYS A 131 -7.76 -6.18 2.15
CA LYS A 131 -8.53 -7.44 2.07
C LYS A 131 -7.70 -8.64 1.61
N ALA A 132 -6.73 -8.39 0.73
CA ALA A 132 -5.86 -9.44 0.22
C ALA A 132 -5.06 -10.18 1.30
N MET A 133 -4.84 -9.60 2.50
CA MET A 133 -4.14 -10.25 3.61
C MET A 133 -4.79 -11.57 4.06
N LYS A 134 -6.10 -11.72 3.91
CA LYS A 134 -6.82 -12.99 4.19
C LYS A 134 -6.57 -14.06 3.12
N SER A 135 -5.98 -13.72 1.97
CA SER A 135 -5.75 -14.69 0.92
C SER A 135 -4.61 -15.65 1.27
N SER A 136 -4.69 -16.89 0.78
CA SER A 136 -3.65 -17.90 0.91
C SER A 136 -2.29 -17.49 0.29
N LYS A 137 -2.23 -16.34 -0.38
CA LYS A 137 -1.00 -15.78 -0.98
C LYS A 137 -0.17 -14.96 0.00
N HIS A 138 -0.70 -14.62 1.18
CA HIS A 138 0.02 -13.88 2.21
C HIS A 138 0.58 -14.87 3.23
N LYS A 139 1.85 -15.22 3.04
CA LYS A 139 2.55 -16.20 3.85
C LYS A 139 3.92 -15.67 4.27
N PHE A 140 4.43 -16.21 5.36
CA PHE A 140 5.83 -16.07 5.74
C PHE A 140 6.61 -17.28 5.27
N PHE A 141 7.86 -17.07 4.87
CA PHE A 141 8.80 -18.17 4.69
C PHE A 141 9.18 -18.73 6.06
N TYR A 142 9.26 -20.06 6.14
CA TYR A 142 9.74 -20.75 7.30
C TYR A 142 11.24 -21.04 7.15
N SER A 143 11.98 -20.94 8.26
CA SER A 143 13.33 -21.41 8.38
C SER A 143 13.48 -22.24 9.66
N SER A 144 14.48 -23.12 9.71
CA SER A 144 14.73 -23.95 10.91
C SER A 144 15.01 -23.11 12.17
N LYS A 145 15.47 -21.86 12.01
CA LYS A 145 15.64 -20.92 13.13
C LYS A 145 14.32 -20.52 13.78
N ASP A 146 13.23 -20.55 13.01
CA ASP A 146 11.89 -20.20 13.48
C ASP A 146 11.18 -21.39 14.16
N ASN A 147 11.79 -22.61 14.18
CA ASN A 147 11.13 -23.84 14.64
C ASN A 147 10.56 -23.71 16.05
N VAL A 148 11.33 -23.19 16.98
CA VAL A 148 10.91 -23.06 18.39
C VAL A 148 9.67 -22.18 18.47
N GLU A 149 9.71 -20.97 17.88
CA GLU A 149 8.57 -20.06 17.90
C GLU A 149 7.37 -20.63 17.13
N ILE A 150 7.57 -21.04 15.87
CA ILE A 150 6.47 -21.35 14.96
C ILE A 150 5.84 -22.71 15.27
N VAL A 151 6.65 -23.76 15.47
CA VAL A 151 6.13 -25.12 15.64
C VAL A 151 5.90 -25.44 17.11
N GLU A 152 6.90 -25.23 17.98
CA GLU A 152 6.83 -25.69 19.37
C GLU A 152 5.96 -24.75 20.22
N GLU A 153 6.09 -23.44 20.03
CA GLU A 153 5.39 -22.47 20.87
C GLU A 153 4.02 -22.07 20.32
N LEU A 154 3.89 -21.89 18.99
CA LEU A 154 2.63 -21.47 18.36
C LEU A 154 1.82 -22.62 17.77
N GLY A 155 2.38 -23.84 17.68
CA GLY A 155 1.69 -25.01 17.15
C GLY A 155 1.33 -24.92 15.66
N LEU A 156 2.03 -24.08 14.92
CA LEU A 156 1.80 -23.91 13.49
C LEU A 156 2.59 -24.95 12.69
N HIS A 157 1.97 -25.48 11.62
CA HIS A 157 2.60 -26.47 10.77
C HIS A 157 2.91 -25.86 9.40
N PRO A 158 4.21 -25.54 9.10
CA PRO A 158 4.61 -25.06 7.79
C PRO A 158 4.24 -26.06 6.68
N THR A 159 3.83 -25.55 5.54
CA THR A 159 3.44 -26.32 4.35
C THR A 159 4.40 -26.05 3.20
N ASN A 160 4.66 -27.09 2.39
CA ASN A 160 5.48 -26.94 1.19
C ASN A 160 4.76 -26.11 0.13
N GLU A 161 5.51 -25.23 -0.53
CA GLU A 161 5.03 -24.36 -1.60
C GLU A 161 6.06 -24.25 -2.71
N ILE A 162 5.57 -24.24 -3.96
CA ILE A 162 6.42 -24.08 -5.15
C ILE A 162 6.34 -22.62 -5.60
N ILE A 163 7.50 -21.96 -5.65
CA ILE A 163 7.62 -20.54 -5.99
C ILE A 163 8.45 -20.37 -7.26
N ALA A 164 7.89 -19.69 -8.26
CA ALA A 164 8.58 -19.41 -9.51
C ALA A 164 9.66 -18.33 -9.35
N LEU A 165 10.90 -18.68 -9.65
CA LEU A 165 12.01 -17.75 -9.73
C LEU A 165 12.01 -16.97 -11.04
N GLY A 166 11.82 -17.64 -12.16
CA GLY A 166 11.76 -17.06 -13.49
C GLY A 166 11.37 -18.08 -14.54
N LYS A 167 11.19 -17.59 -15.78
CA LYS A 167 10.86 -18.46 -16.91
C LYS A 167 12.08 -19.28 -17.33
N GLU A 168 11.83 -20.45 -17.90
CA GLU A 168 12.85 -21.20 -18.62
C GLU A 168 13.47 -20.37 -19.74
N CYS A 169 14.74 -20.58 -19.98
CA CYS A 169 15.55 -19.89 -20.98
C CYS A 169 16.56 -20.86 -21.60
N GLY A 170 17.37 -20.39 -22.52
CA GLY A 170 18.38 -21.22 -23.18
C GLY A 170 19.46 -21.84 -22.27
N PHE A 171 19.40 -21.54 -20.96
CA PHE A 171 20.34 -22.04 -19.94
C PHE A 171 19.64 -22.85 -18.84
N THR A 172 18.39 -23.27 -19.00
CA THR A 172 17.59 -23.85 -17.92
C THR A 172 18.30 -24.98 -17.17
N ASP A 173 18.79 -25.99 -17.89
CA ASP A 173 19.42 -27.17 -17.26
C ASP A 173 20.73 -26.82 -16.56
N GLU A 174 21.62 -26.06 -17.25
CA GLU A 174 22.88 -25.63 -16.72
C GLU A 174 22.75 -24.71 -15.52
N LEU A 175 21.78 -23.76 -15.57
CA LEU A 175 21.46 -22.86 -14.48
C LEU A 175 20.87 -23.61 -13.28
N THR A 176 19.97 -24.58 -13.52
CA THR A 176 19.41 -25.41 -12.45
C THR A 176 20.51 -26.21 -11.74
N ALA A 177 21.44 -26.80 -12.48
CA ALA A 177 22.59 -27.49 -11.90
C ALA A 177 23.49 -26.55 -11.08
N PHE A 178 23.73 -25.34 -11.60
CA PHE A 178 24.51 -24.33 -10.88
C PHE A 178 23.80 -23.90 -9.58
N LEU A 179 22.49 -23.64 -9.61
CA LEU A 179 21.72 -23.26 -8.42
C LEU A 179 21.72 -24.37 -7.36
N LYS A 180 21.59 -25.64 -7.73
CA LYS A 180 21.74 -26.78 -6.81
C LYS A 180 23.14 -26.81 -6.17
N LYS A 181 24.18 -26.48 -6.94
CA LYS A 181 25.55 -26.32 -6.40
C LYS A 181 25.64 -25.15 -5.42
N VAL A 182 25.03 -24.00 -5.73
CA VAL A 182 24.99 -22.82 -4.84
C VAL A 182 24.41 -23.18 -3.49
N ILE A 183 23.28 -23.91 -3.45
CA ILE A 183 22.64 -24.33 -2.20
C ILE A 183 23.55 -25.26 -1.40
N ARG A 184 24.10 -26.29 -2.07
CA ARG A 184 24.95 -27.30 -1.41
C ARG A 184 26.23 -26.71 -0.84
N GLU A 185 26.89 -25.82 -1.58
CA GLU A 185 28.20 -25.25 -1.23
C GLU A 185 28.11 -23.87 -0.58
N LYS A 186 26.88 -23.32 -0.40
CA LYS A 186 26.61 -22.00 0.18
C LYS A 186 27.41 -20.88 -0.50
N LEU A 187 27.44 -20.88 -1.84
CA LEU A 187 28.18 -19.89 -2.62
C LEU A 187 27.50 -18.51 -2.48
N ASP A 188 28.33 -17.46 -2.43
CA ASP A 188 27.82 -16.08 -2.44
C ASP A 188 27.36 -15.69 -3.83
N LEU A 189 26.06 -15.55 -4.00
CA LEU A 189 25.44 -15.17 -5.27
C LEU A 189 25.66 -13.71 -5.65
N SER A 190 26.08 -12.85 -4.72
CA SER A 190 26.40 -11.44 -5.04
C SER A 190 27.49 -11.32 -6.09
N GLU A 191 28.43 -12.28 -6.13
CA GLU A 191 29.50 -12.30 -7.12
C GLU A 191 29.03 -12.60 -8.55
N TYR A 192 27.88 -13.26 -8.72
CA TYR A 192 27.32 -13.71 -10.00
C TYR A 192 26.14 -12.84 -10.49
N THR A 193 25.65 -11.93 -9.66
CA THR A 193 24.58 -11.00 -10.03
C THR A 193 25.17 -9.72 -10.61
N LEU A 194 24.42 -9.11 -11.54
CA LEU A 194 24.76 -7.79 -12.05
C LEU A 194 24.57 -6.75 -10.94
N THR A 195 25.65 -6.05 -10.59
CA THR A 195 25.67 -5.09 -9.47
C THR A 195 25.00 -3.75 -9.82
N ASP A 196 25.06 -3.36 -11.09
CA ASP A 196 24.45 -2.13 -11.60
C ASP A 196 22.94 -2.33 -11.83
N LYS A 197 22.13 -1.86 -10.86
CA LYS A 197 20.65 -1.93 -10.92
C LYS A 197 20.07 -1.08 -12.05
N ASP A 198 20.69 0.04 -12.40
CA ASP A 198 20.23 0.91 -13.49
C ASP A 198 20.44 0.24 -14.84
N LEU A 199 21.59 -0.38 -15.03
CA LEU A 199 21.87 -1.18 -16.23
C LEU A 199 20.86 -2.32 -16.37
N PHE A 200 20.63 -3.09 -15.30
CA PHE A 200 19.65 -4.18 -15.33
C PHE A 200 18.24 -3.69 -15.66
N SER A 201 17.84 -2.55 -15.10
CA SER A 201 16.55 -1.90 -15.40
C SER A 201 16.44 -1.52 -16.88
N ARG A 202 17.51 -0.94 -17.47
CA ARG A 202 17.58 -0.55 -18.89
C ARG A 202 17.49 -1.75 -19.82
N ILE A 203 18.28 -2.80 -19.55
CA ILE A 203 18.26 -4.05 -20.32
C ILE A 203 16.89 -4.72 -20.21
N SER A 204 16.30 -4.76 -19.01
CA SER A 204 14.97 -5.34 -18.80
C SER A 204 13.88 -4.54 -19.50
N HIS A 205 13.99 -3.22 -19.57
CA HIS A 205 13.06 -2.38 -20.31
C HIS A 205 13.17 -2.60 -21.81
N LEU A 206 14.41 -2.70 -22.34
CA LEU A 206 14.67 -3.03 -23.72
C LEU A 206 14.01 -4.38 -24.11
N GLY A 207 14.17 -5.41 -23.30
CA GLY A 207 13.56 -6.72 -23.53
C GLY A 207 12.03 -6.74 -23.55
N ARG A 208 11.34 -5.71 -22.99
CA ARG A 208 9.88 -5.57 -23.05
C ARG A 208 9.38 -4.90 -24.33
N LYS A 209 10.25 -4.21 -25.05
CA LYS A 209 9.92 -3.35 -26.19
C LYS A 209 10.10 -4.04 -27.54
N GLU A 210 9.93 -5.35 -27.60
CA GLU A 210 10.11 -6.18 -28.80
C GLU A 210 9.38 -5.64 -30.04
N LYS A 211 8.17 -5.10 -29.86
CA LYS A 211 7.35 -4.55 -30.96
C LYS A 211 7.63 -3.09 -31.31
N GLU A 212 8.29 -2.32 -30.43
CA GLU A 212 8.57 -0.88 -30.62
C GLU A 212 10.07 -0.62 -30.90
N SER A 213 10.80 -1.62 -31.29
CA SER A 213 12.23 -1.84 -31.08
C SER A 213 13.18 -0.78 -31.63
N ALA A 214 13.06 -0.35 -32.88
CA ALA A 214 14.07 0.47 -33.53
C ALA A 214 14.26 1.84 -32.87
N THR A 215 13.18 2.56 -32.60
CA THR A 215 13.22 3.92 -32.02
C THR A 215 13.68 3.91 -30.57
N TYR A 216 13.31 2.88 -29.80
CA TYR A 216 13.71 2.76 -28.40
C TYR A 216 15.16 2.32 -28.24
N LEU A 217 15.65 1.39 -29.08
CA LEU A 217 17.05 0.99 -29.16
C LEU A 217 17.97 2.18 -29.44
N VAL A 218 17.61 3.02 -30.40
CA VAL A 218 18.38 4.23 -30.73
C VAL A 218 18.49 5.17 -29.52
N LYS A 219 17.39 5.38 -28.78
CA LYS A 219 17.41 6.23 -27.57
C LYS A 219 18.23 5.64 -26.42
N THR A 220 18.17 4.33 -26.23
CA THR A 220 18.83 3.64 -25.11
C THR A 220 20.30 3.35 -25.42
N GLN A 221 20.63 3.16 -26.67
CA GLN A 221 21.98 2.83 -27.13
C GLN A 221 23.04 3.86 -26.71
N SER A 222 22.74 5.14 -26.78
CA SER A 222 23.68 6.21 -26.38
C SER A 222 24.08 6.13 -24.91
N ALA A 223 23.16 5.73 -24.03
CA ALA A 223 23.42 5.55 -22.62
C ALA A 223 24.20 4.26 -22.34
N LEU A 224 23.92 3.18 -23.08
CA LEU A 224 24.62 1.91 -22.98
C LEU A 224 26.05 1.97 -23.56
N LYS A 225 26.27 2.74 -24.63
CA LYS A 225 27.60 2.93 -25.24
C LYS A 225 28.66 3.43 -24.26
N LYS A 226 28.28 4.21 -23.26
CA LYS A 226 29.21 4.68 -22.22
C LYS A 226 29.76 3.54 -21.35
N LEU A 227 29.09 2.41 -21.32
CA LEU A 227 29.43 1.24 -20.51
C LEU A 227 30.27 0.21 -21.28
N PHE A 228 30.34 0.30 -22.62
CA PHE A 228 31.01 -0.68 -23.45
C PHE A 228 32.51 -0.90 -23.17
N PRO A 229 33.29 0.13 -22.80
CA PRO A 229 34.70 -0.10 -22.48
C PRO A 229 34.90 -1.09 -21.32
N ASN A 230 33.95 -1.11 -20.37
CA ASN A 230 34.00 -1.98 -19.19
C ASN A 230 32.88 -3.05 -19.22
N TRP A 231 32.30 -3.32 -20.38
CA TRP A 231 31.13 -4.20 -20.50
C TRP A 231 31.33 -5.59 -19.88
N ILE A 232 32.51 -6.17 -20.07
CA ILE A 232 32.88 -7.48 -19.53
C ILE A 232 33.01 -7.41 -18.01
N ASP A 233 33.51 -6.32 -17.47
CA ASP A 233 33.80 -6.12 -16.04
C ASP A 233 32.57 -5.70 -15.22
N LEU A 234 31.40 -5.53 -15.86
CA LEU A 234 30.13 -5.26 -15.17
C LEU A 234 29.59 -6.46 -14.37
N HIS A 235 30.17 -7.65 -14.60
CA HIS A 235 30.02 -8.83 -13.74
C HIS A 235 31.29 -9.11 -12.95
N ASN A 236 31.17 -9.34 -11.64
CA ASN A 236 32.29 -9.76 -10.80
C ASN A 236 32.74 -11.16 -11.20
N LYS A 237 31.80 -12.09 -11.37
CA LYS A 237 32.02 -13.46 -11.86
C LYS A 237 30.92 -13.88 -12.82
N TYR A 238 31.28 -14.71 -13.77
CA TYR A 238 30.33 -15.39 -14.64
C TYR A 238 30.09 -16.79 -14.11
N TRP A 239 28.84 -17.18 -13.97
CA TRP A 239 28.47 -18.49 -13.45
C TRP A 239 28.70 -19.63 -14.48
N SER A 240 28.73 -19.30 -15.79
CA SER A 240 29.15 -20.23 -16.86
C SER A 240 29.85 -19.50 -17.99
N SER A 241 30.65 -20.25 -18.76
CA SER A 241 31.32 -19.74 -19.97
C SER A 241 30.32 -19.36 -21.08
N GLY A 242 29.30 -20.19 -21.29
CA GLY A 242 28.26 -19.92 -22.29
C GLY A 242 27.45 -18.66 -21.97
N TYR A 243 27.20 -18.38 -20.70
CA TYR A 243 26.56 -17.13 -20.29
C TYR A 243 27.49 -15.93 -20.55
N LYS A 244 28.78 -16.05 -20.26
CA LYS A 244 29.78 -15.02 -20.57
C LYS A 244 29.83 -14.69 -22.05
N GLU A 245 29.82 -15.70 -22.90
CA GLU A 245 29.81 -15.51 -24.35
C GLU A 245 28.56 -14.74 -24.81
N LYS A 246 27.40 -15.11 -24.31
CA LYS A 246 26.16 -14.37 -24.62
C LYS A 246 26.16 -12.93 -24.10
N TRP A 247 26.78 -12.68 -22.95
CA TRP A 247 26.96 -11.32 -22.42
C TRP A 247 27.84 -10.46 -23.33
N ILE A 248 28.95 -11.00 -23.80
CA ILE A 248 29.84 -10.32 -24.76
C ILE A 248 29.09 -10.06 -26.07
N LEU A 249 28.40 -11.08 -26.59
CA LEU A 249 27.60 -10.96 -27.81
C LEU A 249 26.53 -9.88 -27.71
N LEU A 250 25.88 -9.72 -26.54
CA LEU A 250 24.94 -8.64 -26.30
C LEU A 250 25.61 -7.26 -26.42
N GLY A 251 26.81 -7.08 -25.87
CA GLY A 251 27.56 -5.85 -25.99
C GLY A 251 27.88 -5.50 -27.46
N ASP A 252 28.32 -6.49 -28.22
CA ASP A 252 28.62 -6.34 -29.65
C ASP A 252 27.37 -5.92 -30.45
N TRP A 253 26.22 -6.55 -30.16
CA TRP A 253 24.95 -6.20 -30.79
C TRP A 253 24.52 -4.77 -30.48
N LEU A 254 24.64 -4.34 -29.22
CA LEU A 254 24.27 -3.01 -28.78
C LEU A 254 25.19 -1.91 -29.34
N GLN A 255 26.40 -2.25 -29.75
CA GLN A 255 27.34 -1.33 -30.42
C GLN A 255 27.01 -1.11 -31.90
N LYS A 256 26.40 -2.07 -32.59
CA LYS A 256 26.08 -1.98 -34.02
C LYS A 256 25.10 -0.82 -34.27
N GLN A 257 25.31 -0.09 -35.35
CA GLN A 257 24.50 1.09 -35.69
C GLN A 257 23.25 0.78 -36.52
N ASN A 258 23.20 -0.36 -37.21
CA ASN A 258 22.13 -0.74 -38.14
C ASN A 258 21.43 -2.00 -37.64
N PHE A 259 20.23 -1.82 -37.07
CA PHE A 259 19.34 -2.92 -36.69
C PHE A 259 18.40 -3.20 -37.87
N THR A 260 18.43 -4.41 -38.41
CA THR A 260 17.45 -4.91 -39.40
C THR A 260 16.41 -5.75 -38.68
N GLU A 261 15.20 -5.92 -39.26
CA GLU A 261 14.15 -6.74 -38.64
C GLU A 261 14.58 -8.16 -38.29
N SER A 262 15.33 -8.82 -39.17
CA SER A 262 15.89 -10.17 -38.92
C SER A 262 16.94 -10.21 -37.81
N SER A 263 17.55 -9.08 -37.46
CA SER A 263 18.51 -8.98 -36.37
C SER A 263 17.83 -8.79 -35.03
N ASN A 264 16.60 -8.27 -35.00
CA ASN A 264 15.87 -8.00 -33.77
C ASN A 264 15.47 -9.27 -33.02
N ASP A 265 15.00 -10.31 -33.71
CA ASP A 265 14.58 -11.57 -33.06
C ASP A 265 15.73 -12.23 -32.31
N LYS A 266 16.94 -12.23 -32.90
CA LYS A 266 18.15 -12.76 -32.24
C LYS A 266 18.56 -11.92 -31.04
N LEU A 267 18.45 -10.59 -31.13
CA LEU A 267 18.74 -9.68 -30.03
C LEU A 267 17.75 -9.91 -28.88
N TYR A 268 16.44 -10.05 -29.18
CA TYR A 268 15.45 -10.28 -28.14
C TYR A 268 15.54 -11.65 -27.49
N SER A 269 15.88 -12.70 -28.24
CA SER A 269 16.19 -14.01 -27.67
C SER A 269 17.37 -13.94 -26.70
N LEU A 270 18.46 -13.25 -27.11
CA LEU A 270 19.65 -13.04 -26.28
C LEU A 270 19.33 -12.22 -25.01
N LEU A 271 18.59 -11.11 -25.17
CA LEU A 271 18.13 -10.29 -24.05
C LEU A 271 17.24 -11.08 -23.09
N ASN A 272 16.33 -11.91 -23.61
CA ASN A 272 15.45 -12.73 -22.77
C ASN A 272 16.28 -13.70 -21.91
N ASP A 273 17.22 -14.43 -22.50
CA ASP A 273 18.09 -15.36 -21.76
C ASP A 273 18.85 -14.64 -20.63
N ILE A 274 19.47 -13.51 -20.92
CA ILE A 274 20.22 -12.73 -19.93
C ILE A 274 19.32 -12.21 -18.83
N ILE A 275 18.15 -11.66 -19.19
CA ILE A 275 17.19 -11.10 -18.23
C ILE A 275 16.63 -12.19 -17.31
N GLN A 276 16.28 -13.37 -17.85
CA GLN A 276 15.75 -14.46 -17.02
C GLN A 276 16.81 -14.99 -16.07
N VAL A 277 18.03 -15.23 -16.54
CA VAL A 277 19.16 -15.66 -15.68
C VAL A 277 19.36 -14.67 -14.54
N GLN A 278 19.49 -13.36 -14.85
CA GLN A 278 19.73 -12.36 -13.80
C GLN A 278 18.57 -12.26 -12.80
N LYS A 279 17.32 -12.34 -13.26
CA LYS A 279 16.16 -12.37 -12.36
C LYS A 279 16.22 -13.56 -11.40
N ILE A 280 16.56 -14.73 -11.91
CA ILE A 280 16.64 -15.95 -11.11
C ILE A 280 17.77 -15.83 -10.08
N LEU A 281 18.97 -15.40 -10.51
CA LEU A 281 20.11 -15.21 -9.61
C LEU A 281 19.84 -14.15 -8.53
N MET A 282 19.22 -13.02 -8.90
CA MET A 282 18.86 -11.97 -7.94
C MET A 282 17.85 -12.46 -6.90
N LYS A 283 16.84 -13.22 -7.32
CA LYS A 283 15.87 -13.81 -6.40
C LYS A 283 16.50 -14.87 -5.49
N MET A 284 17.37 -15.71 -6.02
CA MET A 284 18.10 -16.70 -5.21
C MET A 284 19.03 -16.02 -4.21
N HIS A 285 19.67 -14.92 -4.60
CA HIS A 285 20.48 -14.12 -3.69
C HIS A 285 19.64 -13.53 -2.54
N GLU A 286 18.44 -12.99 -2.86
CA GLU A 286 17.49 -12.49 -1.87
C GLU A 286 17.04 -13.58 -0.89
N ILE A 287 16.77 -14.80 -1.39
CA ILE A 287 16.43 -15.97 -0.57
C ILE A 287 17.58 -16.31 0.40
N ALA A 288 18.81 -16.32 -0.10
CA ALA A 288 20.00 -16.61 0.70
C ALA A 288 20.24 -15.56 1.78
N LEU A 289 20.10 -14.26 1.46
CA LEU A 289 20.21 -13.15 2.43
C LEU A 289 19.18 -13.22 3.57
N ASN A 290 18.01 -13.76 3.29
CA ASN A 290 16.95 -13.92 4.29
C ASN A 290 16.96 -15.28 4.98
N ASN A 291 17.99 -16.10 4.75
CA ASN A 291 18.17 -17.44 5.34
C ASN A 291 16.97 -18.37 5.12
N ILE A 292 16.28 -18.26 3.96
CA ILE A 292 15.17 -19.14 3.61
C ILE A 292 15.74 -20.48 3.17
N GLU A 293 15.20 -21.55 3.74
CA GLU A 293 15.60 -22.91 3.40
C GLU A 293 14.87 -23.38 2.14
N ILE A 294 15.67 -23.80 1.14
CA ILE A 294 15.18 -24.38 -0.09
C ILE A 294 15.22 -25.89 0.04
N ILE A 295 14.09 -26.56 -0.16
CA ILE A 295 13.97 -28.01 -0.15
C ILE A 295 14.53 -28.60 -1.46
N ASP A 296 14.06 -28.09 -2.60
CA ASP A 296 14.52 -28.49 -3.92
C ASP A 296 14.33 -27.39 -4.97
N ILE A 297 14.99 -27.56 -6.12
CA ILE A 297 14.77 -26.76 -7.31
C ILE A 297 14.13 -27.63 -8.37
N VAL A 298 12.98 -27.19 -8.86
CA VAL A 298 12.13 -27.92 -9.80
C VAL A 298 11.77 -27.06 -11.00
N SER A 299 11.48 -27.71 -12.13
CA SER A 299 10.89 -27.04 -13.30
C SER A 299 9.40 -27.32 -13.36
N GLU A 300 8.60 -26.27 -13.35
CA GLU A 300 7.13 -26.38 -13.40
C GLU A 300 6.53 -25.28 -14.29
N ASN A 301 5.60 -25.66 -15.18
CA ASN A 301 4.88 -24.72 -16.05
C ASN A 301 5.82 -23.77 -16.85
N LYS A 302 6.93 -24.30 -17.37
CA LYS A 302 7.98 -23.53 -18.07
C LYS A 302 8.64 -22.45 -17.20
N ASN A 303 8.75 -22.70 -15.90
CA ASN A 303 9.49 -21.86 -14.97
C ASN A 303 10.49 -22.70 -14.17
N ILE A 304 11.62 -22.08 -13.83
CA ILE A 304 12.49 -22.58 -12.79
C ILE A 304 11.88 -22.13 -11.46
N CYS A 305 11.58 -23.10 -10.61
CA CYS A 305 10.91 -22.91 -9.33
C CYS A 305 11.77 -23.45 -8.18
N ILE A 306 11.49 -22.98 -6.98
CA ILE A 306 11.98 -23.56 -5.73
C ILE A 306 10.84 -24.12 -4.92
N GLU A 307 11.08 -25.20 -4.22
CA GLU A 307 10.23 -25.72 -3.17
C GLU A 307 10.75 -25.21 -1.81
N VAL A 308 9.86 -24.58 -1.05
CA VAL A 308 10.15 -23.98 0.26
C VAL A 308 9.01 -24.28 1.24
N GLN A 309 9.25 -24.07 2.54
CA GLN A 309 8.18 -24.10 3.53
C GLN A 309 7.66 -22.71 3.86
N THR A 310 6.36 -22.62 4.08
CA THR A 310 5.65 -21.36 4.37
C THR A 310 4.55 -21.58 5.40
N TYR A 311 4.15 -20.50 6.10
CA TYR A 311 2.99 -20.50 7.00
C TYR A 311 2.17 -19.20 6.83
N GLY A 312 0.87 -19.27 7.13
CA GLY A 312 -0.06 -18.16 6.92
C GLY A 312 0.23 -16.96 7.81
N VAL A 313 0.13 -15.75 7.28
CA VAL A 313 0.32 -14.51 8.06
C VAL A 313 -0.78 -14.38 9.12
N LEU A 314 -2.05 -14.64 8.77
CA LEU A 314 -3.16 -14.55 9.74
C LEU A 314 -3.06 -15.63 10.81
N ASP A 315 -2.67 -16.86 10.43
CA ASP A 315 -2.50 -17.96 11.39
C ASP A 315 -1.43 -17.59 12.43
N TYR A 316 -0.31 -17.03 11.97
CA TYR A 316 0.73 -16.52 12.85
C TYR A 316 0.23 -15.41 13.78
N LEU A 317 -0.47 -14.40 13.25
CA LEU A 317 -0.99 -13.30 14.06
C LEU A 317 -1.96 -13.81 15.12
N THR A 318 -2.89 -14.68 14.74
CA THR A 318 -3.88 -15.26 15.66
C THR A 318 -3.20 -16.05 16.78
N ALA A 319 -2.30 -16.96 16.45
CA ALA A 319 -1.59 -17.78 17.42
C ALA A 319 -0.70 -16.92 18.35
N LYS A 320 0.06 -15.97 17.77
CA LYS A 320 0.99 -15.12 18.54
C LYS A 320 0.25 -14.18 19.48
N PHE A 321 -0.81 -13.52 19.05
CA PHE A 321 -1.59 -12.63 19.90
C PHE A 321 -2.34 -13.39 21.01
N SER A 322 -2.88 -14.57 20.71
CA SER A 322 -3.43 -15.46 21.73
C SER A 322 -2.39 -15.82 22.80
N LYS A 323 -1.18 -16.20 22.37
CA LYS A 323 -0.07 -16.52 23.29
C LYS A 323 0.33 -15.32 24.14
N LEU A 324 0.28 -14.10 23.59
CA LEU A 324 0.54 -12.85 24.31
C LEU A 324 -0.60 -12.45 25.26
N GLY A 325 -1.67 -13.24 25.35
CA GLY A 325 -2.79 -13.04 26.27
C GLY A 325 -3.86 -12.08 25.77
N TYR A 326 -3.98 -11.92 24.44
CA TYR A 326 -5.05 -11.13 23.82
C TYR A 326 -6.14 -12.04 23.26
N LYS A 327 -7.41 -11.62 23.44
CA LYS A 327 -8.50 -12.08 22.60
C LYS A 327 -8.58 -11.17 21.37
N ILE A 328 -8.77 -11.74 20.20
CA ILE A 328 -8.91 -11.02 18.94
C ILE A 328 -10.28 -11.31 18.32
N ASN A 329 -10.78 -10.39 17.48
CA ASN A 329 -12.01 -10.64 16.74
C ASN A 329 -11.82 -11.77 15.72
N GLU A 330 -12.88 -12.58 15.60
CA GLU A 330 -13.01 -13.59 14.56
C GLU A 330 -13.75 -13.03 13.33
N ASP A 331 -14.09 -13.88 12.35
CA ASP A 331 -14.90 -13.44 11.21
C ASP A 331 -16.24 -12.82 11.66
N PRO A 332 -16.66 -11.73 11.01
CA PRO A 332 -16.07 -11.07 9.85
C PRO A 332 -14.85 -10.22 10.21
N LEU A 333 -13.80 -10.24 9.35
CA LEU A 333 -12.58 -9.43 9.52
C LEU A 333 -12.63 -8.11 8.74
N PHE A 334 -13.68 -7.85 7.97
CA PHE A 334 -13.73 -6.73 7.03
C PHE A 334 -14.78 -5.70 7.42
N LEU A 335 -14.39 -4.43 7.29
CA LEU A 335 -15.29 -3.30 7.38
C LEU A 335 -15.31 -2.55 6.05
N ASN A 336 -16.50 -2.13 5.61
CA ASN A 336 -16.65 -1.22 4.48
C ASN A 336 -16.87 0.20 4.99
N ALA A 337 -16.04 1.14 4.55
CA ALA A 337 -16.12 2.53 5.00
C ALA A 337 -17.49 3.19 4.71
N ALA A 338 -18.21 2.74 3.67
CA ALA A 338 -19.55 3.25 3.37
C ALA A 338 -20.57 2.99 4.50
N ASN A 339 -20.43 1.88 5.21
CA ASN A 339 -21.27 1.58 6.37
C ASN A 339 -21.10 2.55 7.54
N PHE A 340 -20.05 3.36 7.52
CA PHE A 340 -19.69 4.35 8.55
C PHE A 340 -19.71 5.78 8.02
N GLY A 341 -20.40 6.02 6.91
CA GLY A 341 -20.64 7.34 6.35
C GLY A 341 -19.63 7.83 5.32
N ALA A 342 -18.65 7.03 4.91
CA ALA A 342 -17.78 7.43 3.83
C ALA A 342 -18.51 7.35 2.47
N PRO A 343 -18.34 8.33 1.57
CA PRO A 343 -18.94 8.32 0.24
C PRO A 343 -18.11 7.47 -0.74
N GLN A 344 -17.59 6.32 -0.25
CA GLN A 344 -16.80 5.38 -1.04
C GLN A 344 -16.95 3.94 -0.56
N LEU A 345 -16.90 3.01 -1.51
CA LEU A 345 -16.84 1.58 -1.24
C LEU A 345 -15.37 1.19 -1.02
N ARG A 346 -14.98 1.07 0.25
CA ARG A 346 -13.62 0.71 0.66
C ARG A 346 -13.65 -0.34 1.75
N GLU A 347 -13.29 -1.56 1.40
CA GLU A 347 -13.17 -2.65 2.36
C GLU A 347 -11.75 -2.74 2.90
N ARG A 348 -11.62 -2.89 4.23
CA ARG A 348 -10.36 -3.09 4.94
C ARG A 348 -10.49 -4.19 5.97
N LEU A 349 -9.41 -4.95 6.13
CA LEU A 349 -9.28 -5.93 7.20
C LEU A 349 -8.92 -5.20 8.49
N PHE A 350 -9.57 -5.59 9.59
CA PHE A 350 -9.23 -5.13 10.93
C PHE A 350 -9.08 -6.32 11.88
N LEU A 351 -7.98 -6.32 12.63
CA LEU A 351 -7.79 -7.15 13.80
C LEU A 351 -7.80 -6.23 15.02
N ILE A 352 -8.78 -6.41 15.89
CA ILE A 352 -8.86 -5.76 17.19
C ILE A 352 -8.48 -6.80 18.24
N GLY A 353 -7.41 -6.54 19.00
CA GLY A 353 -7.00 -7.36 20.12
C GLY A 353 -7.19 -6.62 21.43
N VAL A 354 -7.71 -7.32 22.43
CA VAL A 354 -7.93 -6.79 23.78
C VAL A 354 -7.37 -7.79 24.79
N LYS A 355 -6.65 -7.32 25.81
CA LYS A 355 -6.18 -8.20 26.88
C LYS A 355 -7.31 -9.05 27.43
N SER A 356 -7.12 -10.36 27.50
CA SER A 356 -8.15 -11.32 27.90
C SER A 356 -8.80 -10.97 29.25
N LYS A 357 -8.01 -10.45 30.20
CA LYS A 357 -8.50 -10.01 31.52
C LYS A 357 -9.50 -8.85 31.49
N LEU A 358 -9.57 -8.07 30.38
CA LEU A 358 -10.46 -6.92 30.23
C LEU A 358 -11.82 -7.29 29.61
N VAL A 359 -11.88 -8.40 28.90
CA VAL A 359 -13.09 -8.87 28.20
C VAL A 359 -13.70 -10.13 28.83
N GLU A 360 -12.98 -10.72 29.85
CA GLU A 360 -13.45 -11.92 30.58
C GLU A 360 -13.95 -13.00 29.59
N ASP A 361 -15.24 -13.37 29.68
CA ASP A 361 -15.86 -14.36 28.77
C ASP A 361 -16.43 -13.75 27.48
N ALA A 362 -16.41 -12.42 27.32
CA ALA A 362 -16.92 -11.77 26.13
C ALA A 362 -16.00 -12.01 24.92
N THR A 363 -16.62 -12.06 23.74
CA THR A 363 -15.92 -12.05 22.45
C THR A 363 -15.51 -10.63 22.07
N VAL A 364 -14.40 -10.52 21.34
CA VAL A 364 -14.01 -9.27 20.68
C VAL A 364 -14.67 -9.22 19.32
N GLU A 365 -15.36 -8.14 19.00
CA GLU A 365 -16.11 -7.95 17.77
C GLU A 365 -15.70 -6.65 17.07
N LEU A 366 -15.89 -6.59 15.77
CA LEU A 366 -15.80 -5.35 15.00
C LEU A 366 -17.00 -4.44 15.28
N PRO A 367 -16.88 -3.11 15.03
CA PRO A 367 -18.02 -2.20 15.15
C PRO A 367 -19.13 -2.60 14.19
N LYS A 368 -20.37 -2.50 14.67
CA LYS A 368 -21.56 -2.73 13.84
C LYS A 368 -21.75 -1.57 12.86
N PRO A 369 -22.20 -1.84 11.64
CA PRO A 369 -22.56 -0.81 10.67
C PRO A 369 -23.52 0.22 11.26
N ILE A 370 -23.31 1.50 10.94
CA ILE A 370 -24.28 2.57 11.23
C ILE A 370 -25.32 2.65 10.10
N ILE A 371 -24.87 2.36 8.87
CA ILE A 371 -25.71 2.35 7.67
C ILE A 371 -25.60 0.94 7.06
N ASP A 372 -26.68 0.17 7.16
CA ASP A 372 -26.74 -1.22 6.65
C ASP A 372 -27.27 -1.27 5.21
N ASP A 373 -28.21 -0.40 4.85
CA ASP A 373 -28.79 -0.35 3.51
C ASP A 373 -27.92 0.47 2.55
N SER A 374 -27.45 -0.17 1.49
CA SER A 374 -26.63 0.48 0.47
C SER A 374 -27.33 1.65 -0.25
N ASN A 375 -28.67 1.68 -0.27
CA ASN A 375 -29.43 2.79 -0.83
C ASN A 375 -29.38 4.05 0.05
N GLN A 376 -28.92 3.92 1.27
CA GLN A 376 -28.77 5.01 2.23
C GLN A 376 -27.32 5.48 2.39
N PHE A 377 -26.39 4.92 1.60
CA PHE A 377 -24.99 5.34 1.63
C PHE A 377 -24.84 6.78 1.15
N TYR A 378 -23.89 7.48 1.76
CA TYR A 378 -23.44 8.76 1.24
C TYR A 378 -22.77 8.57 -0.12
N THR A 379 -23.05 9.48 -1.03
CA THR A 379 -22.56 9.45 -2.41
C THR A 379 -21.51 10.53 -2.63
N VAL A 380 -20.87 10.53 -3.78
CA VAL A 380 -19.91 11.57 -4.19
C VAL A 380 -20.53 12.96 -4.05
N LYS A 381 -21.81 13.12 -4.42
CA LYS A 381 -22.55 14.38 -4.29
C LYS A 381 -22.51 14.96 -2.89
N HIS A 382 -22.81 14.14 -1.90
CA HIS A 382 -22.89 14.54 -0.49
C HIS A 382 -21.56 15.04 0.09
N ALA A 383 -20.43 14.76 -0.59
CA ALA A 383 -19.10 15.14 -0.12
C ALA A 383 -18.48 16.33 -0.85
N ILE A 384 -18.78 16.52 -2.15
CA ILE A 384 -18.01 17.47 -2.98
C ILE A 384 -18.86 18.44 -3.78
N GLU A 385 -20.19 18.33 -3.81
CA GLU A 385 -21.05 19.20 -4.62
C GLU A 385 -20.89 20.69 -4.27
N ASP A 386 -20.75 21.02 -2.99
CA ASP A 386 -20.54 22.40 -2.51
C ASP A 386 -19.24 23.03 -3.03
N LEU A 387 -18.27 22.21 -3.48
CA LEU A 387 -17.02 22.67 -4.10
C LEU A 387 -17.12 22.82 -5.64
N GLU A 388 -18.23 22.43 -6.25
CA GLU A 388 -18.36 22.40 -7.71
C GLU A 388 -18.05 23.76 -8.36
N ASN A 389 -18.46 24.85 -7.73
CA ASN A 389 -18.29 26.21 -8.23
C ASN A 389 -17.05 26.93 -7.64
N LEU A 390 -16.23 26.22 -6.88
CA LEU A 390 -14.94 26.67 -6.42
C LEU A 390 -13.85 26.08 -7.31
N ASP A 391 -13.24 26.90 -8.18
CA ASP A 391 -12.23 26.40 -9.09
C ASP A 391 -10.94 26.03 -8.36
N PRO A 392 -10.46 24.76 -8.49
CA PRO A 392 -9.20 24.36 -7.90
C PRO A 392 -8.01 25.00 -8.62
N SER A 393 -6.98 25.38 -7.87
CA SER A 393 -5.74 25.87 -8.46
C SER A 393 -4.89 24.73 -9.02
N THR A 394 -4.08 25.03 -10.04
CA THR A 394 -2.99 24.14 -10.48
C THR A 394 -1.67 24.44 -9.74
N ILE A 395 -1.61 25.51 -8.98
CA ILE A 395 -0.43 25.96 -8.20
C ILE A 395 -0.68 25.65 -6.72
N MET A 396 0.24 24.95 -6.08
CA MET A 396 0.08 24.46 -4.69
C MET A 396 -0.29 25.58 -3.71
N ASP A 397 0.48 26.66 -3.70
CA ASP A 397 0.30 27.75 -2.71
C ASP A 397 -1.00 28.52 -2.89
N LYS A 398 -1.53 28.57 -4.12
CA LYS A 398 -2.79 29.25 -4.44
C LYS A 398 -4.05 28.45 -4.04
N GLY A 399 -3.93 27.15 -3.83
CA GLY A 399 -5.02 26.28 -3.38
C GLY A 399 -5.13 26.16 -1.84
N LEU A 400 -4.41 27.01 -1.11
CA LEU A 400 -4.44 27.04 0.34
C LEU A 400 -5.45 28.06 0.85
N ARG A 401 -6.35 27.65 1.77
CA ARG A 401 -7.29 28.51 2.48
C ARG A 401 -8.20 29.34 1.56
N LEU A 402 -8.85 28.67 0.61
CA LEU A 402 -9.90 29.30 -0.19
C LEU A 402 -11.19 29.43 0.66
N GLU A 403 -11.91 30.52 0.51
CA GLU A 403 -13.22 30.67 1.15
C GLU A 403 -14.18 29.63 0.57
N ARG A 404 -14.85 28.88 1.45
CA ARG A 404 -15.82 27.87 1.05
C ARG A 404 -17.10 28.56 0.58
N PRO A 405 -17.67 28.14 -0.56
CA PRO A 405 -18.99 28.62 -0.98
C PRO A 405 -20.07 28.36 0.07
N PHE A 406 -20.99 29.27 0.19
CA PHE A 406 -22.16 29.08 1.05
C PHE A 406 -23.07 27.97 0.48
N SER A 407 -23.49 27.03 1.31
CA SER A 407 -24.47 26.00 0.96
C SER A 407 -25.62 26.01 1.95
N ASN A 408 -26.84 25.99 1.44
CA ASN A 408 -28.07 25.92 2.26
C ASN A 408 -28.41 24.47 2.67
N ASP A 409 -27.95 23.48 1.89
CA ASP A 409 -28.25 22.07 2.10
C ASP A 409 -27.00 21.36 2.64
N ILE A 410 -26.89 21.31 3.96
CA ILE A 410 -25.76 20.70 4.66
C ILE A 410 -26.22 19.36 5.25
N ASN A 411 -25.94 18.28 4.51
CA ASN A 411 -26.12 16.91 5.01
C ASN A 411 -25.16 16.59 6.16
N PRO A 412 -25.40 15.54 6.97
CA PRO A 412 -24.56 15.19 8.12
C PRO A 412 -23.08 14.96 7.77
N LEU A 413 -22.79 14.31 6.64
CA LEU A 413 -21.40 14.13 6.18
C LEU A 413 -20.75 15.46 5.86
N LEU A 414 -21.43 16.34 5.13
CA LEU A 414 -20.90 17.64 4.77
C LEU A 414 -20.64 18.52 6.00
N LYS A 415 -21.55 18.46 7.01
CA LYS A 415 -21.35 19.12 8.29
C LYS A 415 -20.07 18.64 8.99
N TYR A 416 -19.83 17.33 9.01
CA TYR A 416 -18.62 16.75 9.55
C TYR A 416 -17.37 17.19 8.77
N LEU A 417 -17.42 17.17 7.42
CA LEU A 417 -16.30 17.57 6.56
C LEU A 417 -15.96 19.06 6.71
N HIS A 418 -16.93 19.91 6.89
CA HIS A 418 -16.74 21.32 7.12
C HIS A 418 -16.04 21.61 8.46
N GLY A 419 -16.39 20.87 9.52
CA GLY A 419 -15.92 21.20 10.86
C GLY A 419 -16.20 22.66 11.22
N ASP A 420 -15.31 23.27 11.99
CA ASP A 420 -15.43 24.65 12.47
C ASP A 420 -14.77 25.69 11.54
N VAL A 421 -14.26 25.27 10.37
CA VAL A 421 -13.55 26.17 9.45
C VAL A 421 -14.42 26.64 8.31
N LYS A 422 -14.25 27.92 7.92
CA LYS A 422 -14.92 28.52 6.75
C LYS A 422 -14.11 28.41 5.46
N THR A 423 -12.89 27.89 5.55
CA THR A 423 -11.96 27.82 4.43
C THR A 423 -11.70 26.38 4.03
N VAL A 424 -11.34 26.18 2.76
CA VAL A 424 -10.94 24.92 2.15
C VAL A 424 -9.45 24.97 1.86
N SER A 425 -8.69 23.99 2.36
CA SER A 425 -7.26 23.85 2.08
C SER A 425 -6.99 22.68 1.12
N ASN A 426 -5.85 22.73 0.42
CA ASN A 426 -5.47 21.72 -0.58
C ASN A 426 -6.44 21.59 -1.76
N HIS A 427 -7.21 22.65 -2.10
CA HIS A 427 -8.07 22.63 -3.28
C HIS A 427 -7.22 22.87 -4.55
N VAL A 428 -6.38 21.88 -4.85
CA VAL A 428 -5.39 21.90 -5.92
C VAL A 428 -5.59 20.68 -6.80
N MET A 429 -5.52 20.85 -8.11
CA MET A 429 -5.61 19.76 -9.08
C MET A 429 -4.33 19.59 -9.89
N THR A 430 -4.23 18.49 -10.62
CA THR A 430 -3.17 18.27 -11.60
C THR A 430 -3.42 19.15 -12.82
N ASP A 431 -2.37 19.79 -13.33
CA ASP A 431 -2.40 20.44 -14.62
C ASP A 431 -2.59 19.37 -15.70
N THR A 432 -3.63 19.53 -16.52
CA THR A 432 -4.12 18.47 -17.41
C THR A 432 -3.84 18.86 -18.87
N THR A 433 -3.18 17.95 -19.61
CA THR A 433 -2.88 18.17 -21.03
C THR A 433 -4.16 18.24 -21.86
N GLN A 434 -4.11 18.96 -23.01
CA GLN A 434 -5.26 19.07 -23.92
C GLN A 434 -5.79 17.69 -24.34
N THR A 435 -4.91 16.75 -24.67
CA THR A 435 -5.29 15.36 -25.01
C THR A 435 -6.10 14.68 -23.89
N ALA A 436 -5.75 14.91 -22.64
CA ALA A 436 -6.52 14.36 -21.52
C ALA A 436 -7.85 15.08 -21.34
N LEU A 437 -7.89 16.40 -21.51
CA LEU A 437 -9.16 17.18 -21.49
C LEU A 437 -10.12 16.73 -22.59
N ASP A 438 -9.62 16.43 -23.79
CA ASP A 438 -10.45 15.93 -24.89
C ASP A 438 -11.05 14.56 -24.56
N ARG A 439 -10.29 13.67 -23.90
CA ARG A 439 -10.83 12.41 -23.36
C ARG A 439 -11.88 12.65 -22.28
N PHE A 440 -11.64 13.62 -21.39
CA PHE A 440 -12.60 13.95 -20.33
C PHE A 440 -13.96 14.37 -20.88
N LYS A 441 -13.99 15.18 -21.95
CA LYS A 441 -15.23 15.65 -22.60
C LYS A 441 -16.11 14.52 -23.14
N MET A 442 -15.49 13.39 -23.52
CA MET A 442 -16.17 12.26 -24.15
C MET A 442 -16.75 11.24 -23.17
N LEU A 443 -16.46 11.40 -21.87
CA LEU A 443 -16.88 10.43 -20.85
C LEU A 443 -18.05 10.97 -20.05
N GLU A 444 -19.13 10.20 -19.97
CA GLU A 444 -20.28 10.45 -19.11
C GLU A 444 -20.03 9.97 -17.66
N PRO A 445 -20.81 10.43 -16.64
CA PRO A 445 -20.70 9.95 -15.29
C PRO A 445 -20.76 8.41 -15.20
N GLY A 446 -19.79 7.82 -14.49
CA GLY A 446 -19.61 6.36 -14.36
C GLY A 446 -18.77 5.73 -15.48
N GLN A 447 -18.50 6.42 -16.56
CA GLN A 447 -17.64 5.93 -17.65
C GLN A 447 -16.15 6.11 -17.36
N ASN A 448 -15.32 5.33 -18.06
CA ASN A 448 -13.88 5.31 -17.90
C ASN A 448 -13.15 5.14 -19.25
N PHE A 449 -11.82 4.97 -19.21
CA PHE A 449 -10.98 4.80 -20.40
C PHE A 449 -11.51 3.81 -21.43
N HIS A 450 -12.15 2.72 -21.02
CA HIS A 450 -12.64 1.68 -21.96
C HIS A 450 -13.82 2.14 -22.81
N HIS A 451 -14.55 3.18 -22.38
CA HIS A 451 -15.68 3.78 -23.11
C HIS A 451 -15.26 4.81 -24.17
N LEU A 452 -13.96 5.18 -24.21
CA LEU A 452 -13.43 6.08 -25.21
C LEU A 452 -13.39 5.43 -26.60
N ASP A 453 -13.50 6.25 -27.64
CA ASP A 453 -13.26 5.82 -29.01
C ASP A 453 -11.80 5.39 -29.22
N GLU A 454 -11.57 4.46 -30.16
CA GLU A 454 -10.23 3.92 -30.44
C GLU A 454 -9.23 5.02 -30.85
N SER A 455 -9.68 6.08 -31.52
CA SER A 455 -8.85 7.24 -31.89
C SER A 455 -8.22 7.94 -30.67
N LEU A 456 -8.92 7.94 -29.53
CA LEU A 456 -8.47 8.55 -28.29
C LEU A 456 -7.61 7.60 -27.42
N LYS A 457 -7.52 6.31 -27.78
CA LYS A 457 -6.71 5.29 -27.09
C LYS A 457 -5.33 5.10 -27.69
N GLN A 458 -5.03 5.65 -28.87
CA GLN A 458 -3.80 5.39 -29.66
C GLN A 458 -2.48 5.67 -28.94
N THR A 459 -2.48 6.52 -27.91
CA THR A 459 -1.27 6.80 -27.12
C THR A 459 -0.92 5.71 -26.10
N TYR A 460 -1.79 4.71 -25.93
CA TYR A 460 -1.58 3.58 -25.05
C TYR A 460 -1.08 2.37 -25.83
N SER A 461 0.03 1.79 -25.41
CA SER A 461 0.64 0.64 -26.09
C SER A 461 -0.21 -0.64 -26.01
N ASP A 462 -1.00 -0.78 -24.96
CA ASP A 462 -1.93 -1.89 -24.74
C ASP A 462 -3.20 -1.38 -24.05
N PRO A 463 -4.18 -0.84 -24.82
CA PRO A 463 -5.43 -0.33 -24.25
C PRO A 463 -6.21 -1.37 -23.44
N GLY A 464 -6.16 -2.66 -23.84
CA GLY A 464 -6.88 -3.75 -23.19
C GLY A 464 -6.40 -4.05 -21.76
N ARG A 465 -5.16 -3.66 -21.42
CA ARG A 465 -4.59 -3.83 -20.08
C ARG A 465 -4.76 -2.63 -19.16
N THR A 466 -5.42 -1.58 -19.63
CA THR A 466 -5.67 -0.39 -18.83
C THR A 466 -6.65 -0.71 -17.71
N GLN A 467 -6.39 -0.22 -16.51
CA GLN A 467 -7.28 -0.43 -15.37
C GLN A 467 -8.59 0.34 -15.54
N ASN A 468 -9.70 -0.23 -15.08
CA ASN A 468 -11.04 0.38 -15.13
C ASN A 468 -11.14 1.71 -14.35
N THR A 469 -10.16 2.02 -13.50
CA THR A 469 -10.10 3.27 -12.75
C THR A 469 -9.47 4.42 -13.53
N VAL A 470 -8.84 4.15 -14.70
CA VAL A 470 -8.20 5.19 -15.52
C VAL A 470 -9.26 6.02 -16.23
N TYR A 471 -9.15 7.35 -16.12
CA TYR A 471 -10.13 8.32 -16.66
C TYR A 471 -11.57 8.06 -16.17
N LEU A 472 -11.73 7.54 -14.95
CA LEU A 472 -13.06 7.35 -14.38
C LEU A 472 -13.70 8.71 -14.10
N ARG A 473 -14.81 9.03 -14.80
CA ARG A 473 -15.67 10.13 -14.41
C ARG A 473 -16.55 9.67 -13.27
N LEU A 474 -16.42 10.32 -12.12
CA LEU A 474 -17.24 10.01 -10.96
C LEU A 474 -18.73 10.26 -11.25
N ASN A 475 -19.60 9.56 -10.54
CA ASN A 475 -21.04 9.78 -10.58
C ASN A 475 -21.47 10.38 -9.23
N TYR A 476 -22.22 11.49 -9.28
CA TYR A 476 -22.74 12.14 -8.07
C TYR A 476 -23.68 11.25 -7.26
N ASP A 477 -24.45 10.41 -7.92
CA ASP A 477 -25.54 9.64 -7.30
C ASP A 477 -25.09 8.31 -6.68
N THR A 478 -23.81 7.99 -6.76
CA THR A 478 -23.25 6.75 -6.22
C THR A 478 -22.05 7.02 -5.30
N PRO A 479 -21.75 6.14 -4.34
CA PRO A 479 -20.46 6.16 -3.67
C PRO A 479 -19.34 5.94 -4.71
N SER A 480 -18.19 6.54 -4.51
CA SER A 480 -17.02 6.26 -5.34
C SER A 480 -16.49 4.84 -5.07
N GLY A 481 -15.72 4.29 -6.00
CA GLY A 481 -14.85 3.16 -5.71
C GLY A 481 -13.74 3.55 -4.71
N THR A 482 -12.91 2.59 -4.35
CA THR A 482 -11.78 2.83 -3.43
C THR A 482 -10.87 3.94 -3.96
N VAL A 483 -10.76 5.04 -3.22
CA VAL A 483 -9.82 6.13 -3.49
C VAL A 483 -8.39 5.60 -3.31
N LEU A 484 -7.61 5.64 -4.38
CA LEU A 484 -6.18 5.32 -4.44
C LEU A 484 -5.40 6.60 -4.79
N ASN A 485 -4.24 6.48 -5.46
CA ASN A 485 -3.62 7.65 -6.05
C ASN A 485 -4.40 8.08 -7.31
N VAL A 486 -5.49 8.82 -7.10
CA VAL A 486 -6.42 9.23 -8.17
C VAL A 486 -5.79 10.20 -9.19
N ARG A 487 -4.63 10.80 -8.88
CA ARG A 487 -3.84 11.55 -9.85
C ARG A 487 -3.30 10.65 -10.97
N LYS A 488 -2.78 9.47 -10.62
CA LYS A 488 -2.24 8.51 -11.60
C LYS A 488 -3.33 7.92 -12.49
N SER A 489 -4.53 7.72 -11.95
CA SER A 489 -5.70 7.24 -12.69
C SER A 489 -6.53 8.36 -13.33
N MET A 490 -6.21 9.63 -13.04
CA MET A 490 -6.89 10.81 -13.58
C MET A 490 -8.41 10.75 -13.41
N TRP A 491 -8.89 10.60 -12.16
CA TRP A 491 -10.33 10.66 -11.88
C TRP A 491 -10.91 12.02 -12.22
N ILE A 492 -12.06 12.00 -12.89
CA ILE A 492 -12.72 13.19 -13.46
C ILE A 492 -13.87 13.61 -12.54
N HIS A 493 -14.01 14.91 -12.32
CA HIS A 493 -15.14 15.48 -11.60
C HIS A 493 -16.48 15.10 -12.26
N PRO A 494 -17.55 14.81 -11.51
CA PRO A 494 -18.83 14.38 -12.09
C PRO A 494 -19.37 15.30 -13.17
N GLN A 495 -19.39 16.61 -12.93
CA GLN A 495 -20.00 17.62 -13.81
C GLN A 495 -18.99 18.49 -14.57
N LYS A 496 -17.77 18.66 -14.05
CA LYS A 496 -16.77 19.55 -14.66
C LYS A 496 -15.78 18.75 -15.51
N THR A 497 -15.29 19.36 -16.59
CA THR A 497 -14.25 18.77 -17.45
C THR A 497 -12.87 19.03 -16.87
N ARG A 498 -12.60 18.46 -15.70
CA ARG A 498 -11.33 18.54 -14.97
C ARG A 498 -11.10 17.32 -14.08
N ALA A 499 -9.85 17.09 -13.72
CA ALA A 499 -9.55 16.12 -12.68
C ALA A 499 -10.11 16.60 -11.32
N ILE A 500 -10.41 15.66 -10.42
CA ILE A 500 -10.74 16.01 -9.03
C ILE A 500 -9.52 16.59 -8.33
N SER A 501 -9.75 17.54 -7.43
CA SER A 501 -8.71 18.15 -6.63
C SER A 501 -8.26 17.23 -5.47
N ILE A 502 -7.14 17.59 -4.84
CA ILE A 502 -6.64 16.93 -3.62
C ILE A 502 -7.70 17.00 -2.52
N ARG A 503 -8.37 18.16 -2.33
CA ARG A 503 -9.43 18.31 -1.32
C ARG A 503 -10.66 17.44 -1.62
N GLU A 504 -11.10 17.40 -2.88
CA GLU A 504 -12.21 16.54 -3.27
C GLU A 504 -11.88 15.06 -3.00
N ALA A 505 -10.67 14.61 -3.35
CA ALA A 505 -10.21 13.27 -3.02
C ALA A 505 -10.13 13.03 -1.50
N ALA A 506 -9.67 14.02 -0.72
CA ALA A 506 -9.61 13.95 0.73
C ALA A 506 -11.00 13.85 1.38
N ARG A 507 -11.99 14.58 0.86
CA ARG A 507 -13.38 14.50 1.35
C ARG A 507 -14.04 13.16 1.02
N LEU A 508 -13.72 12.55 -0.14
CA LEU A 508 -14.15 11.19 -0.43
C LEU A 508 -13.57 10.17 0.56
N GLN A 509 -12.41 10.47 1.14
CA GLN A 509 -11.78 9.70 2.23
C GLN A 509 -12.21 10.19 3.62
N THR A 510 -13.17 11.09 3.72
CA THR A 510 -13.69 11.65 4.97
C THR A 510 -12.70 12.48 5.80
N PHE A 511 -11.66 13.04 5.19
CA PHE A 511 -10.82 14.03 5.85
C PHE A 511 -11.52 15.39 5.87
N PRO A 512 -11.66 16.04 7.04
CA PRO A 512 -12.30 17.34 7.15
C PRO A 512 -11.43 18.46 6.54
N ASP A 513 -12.03 19.61 6.28
CA ASP A 513 -11.40 20.72 5.57
C ASP A 513 -10.24 21.37 6.34
N ASN A 514 -10.22 21.27 7.66
CA ASN A 514 -9.14 21.73 8.52
C ASN A 514 -7.92 20.81 8.49
N PHE A 515 -8.03 19.58 7.97
CA PHE A 515 -6.90 18.66 7.84
C PHE A 515 -6.05 19.04 6.62
N ILE A 516 -4.77 19.34 6.83
CA ILE A 516 -3.89 19.88 5.80
C ILE A 516 -2.85 18.85 5.38
N PHE A 517 -2.78 18.55 4.08
CA PHE A 517 -1.78 17.66 3.49
C PHE A 517 -0.54 18.43 3.06
N GLU A 518 0.64 17.87 3.30
CA GLU A 518 1.96 18.42 2.97
C GLU A 518 2.66 17.59 1.89
N GLY A 519 3.62 18.21 1.19
CA GLY A 519 4.41 17.57 0.14
C GLY A 519 3.92 17.90 -1.27
N SER A 520 4.48 17.23 -2.27
CA SER A 520 4.10 17.43 -3.67
C SER A 520 2.66 16.94 -3.95
N LYS A 521 2.05 17.39 -5.05
CA LYS A 521 0.70 16.93 -5.48
C LYS A 521 0.61 15.40 -5.50
N ASP A 522 1.58 14.73 -6.12
CA ASP A 522 1.58 13.26 -6.19
C ASP A 522 1.63 12.62 -4.82
N SER A 523 2.45 13.18 -3.92
CA SER A 523 2.55 12.72 -2.54
C SER A 523 1.25 12.90 -1.78
N GLN A 524 0.57 14.06 -1.91
CA GLN A 524 -0.70 14.32 -1.23
C GLN A 524 -1.80 13.35 -1.68
N TYR A 525 -1.96 13.13 -2.99
CA TYR A 525 -2.90 12.11 -3.49
C TYR A 525 -2.54 10.70 -3.02
N GLN A 526 -1.24 10.36 -2.93
CA GLN A 526 -0.82 9.06 -2.43
C GLN A 526 -1.12 8.88 -0.94
N GLN A 527 -0.90 9.91 -0.13
CA GLN A 527 -1.23 9.91 1.29
C GLN A 527 -2.73 9.69 1.51
N ILE A 528 -3.57 10.39 0.75
CA ILE A 528 -5.03 10.23 0.80
C ILE A 528 -5.42 8.79 0.43
N GLY A 529 -4.87 8.26 -0.67
CA GLY A 529 -5.19 6.91 -1.13
C GLY A 529 -4.76 5.80 -0.17
N ASN A 530 -3.66 6.00 0.55
CA ASN A 530 -3.15 5.03 1.52
C ASN A 530 -3.91 5.07 2.86
N ALA A 531 -4.56 6.19 3.19
CA ALA A 531 -5.17 6.39 4.49
C ALA A 531 -6.37 5.50 4.77
N VAL A 532 -6.59 5.19 6.04
CA VAL A 532 -7.88 4.74 6.56
C VAL A 532 -8.81 5.97 6.63
N PRO A 533 -10.05 5.90 6.12
CA PRO A 533 -11.01 6.98 6.29
C PRO A 533 -11.23 7.33 7.77
N PRO A 534 -11.09 8.60 8.18
CA PRO A 534 -11.25 8.99 9.59
C PRO A 534 -12.55 8.53 10.24
N LEU A 535 -13.70 8.55 9.53
CA LEU A 535 -14.97 8.04 10.07
C LEU A 535 -14.91 6.53 10.35
N LEU A 536 -14.29 5.75 9.48
CA LEU A 536 -14.05 4.32 9.72
C LEU A 536 -13.11 4.11 10.92
N GLY A 537 -12.02 4.91 10.97
CA GLY A 537 -11.10 4.92 12.12
C GLY A 537 -11.80 5.24 13.43
N ARG A 538 -12.75 6.20 13.43
CA ARG A 538 -13.54 6.56 14.59
C ARG A 538 -14.47 5.43 15.04
N ALA A 539 -15.15 4.75 14.11
CA ALA A 539 -15.97 3.60 14.45
C ALA A 539 -15.17 2.49 15.16
N VAL A 540 -13.96 2.21 14.65
CA VAL A 540 -13.05 1.24 15.27
C VAL A 540 -12.56 1.73 16.64
N ALA A 541 -12.22 3.01 16.77
CA ALA A 541 -11.80 3.60 18.04
C ALA A 541 -12.91 3.49 19.09
N GLU A 542 -14.16 3.82 18.74
CA GLU A 542 -15.31 3.70 19.63
C GLU A 542 -15.55 2.26 20.10
N GLN A 543 -15.32 1.27 19.22
CA GLN A 543 -15.42 -0.13 19.60
C GLN A 543 -14.31 -0.55 20.59
N VAL A 544 -13.08 -0.06 20.40
CA VAL A 544 -11.97 -0.30 21.36
C VAL A 544 -12.27 0.35 22.70
N LEU A 545 -12.77 1.60 22.71
CA LEU A 545 -13.11 2.33 23.94
C LEU A 545 -14.17 1.62 24.78
N LYS A 546 -15.13 0.92 24.17
CA LYS A 546 -16.11 0.09 24.89
C LYS A 546 -15.42 -1.00 25.72
N TYR A 547 -14.44 -1.71 25.14
CA TYR A 547 -13.69 -2.73 25.87
C TYR A 547 -12.84 -2.14 27.00
N LEU A 548 -12.32 -0.93 26.81
CA LEU A 548 -11.55 -0.19 27.80
C LEU A 548 -12.43 0.60 28.79
N LYS A 549 -13.74 0.44 28.71
CA LYS A 549 -14.75 1.05 29.61
C LYS A 549 -14.65 2.59 29.68
N LYS A 550 -14.27 3.24 28.55
CA LYS A 550 -14.22 4.70 28.43
C LYS A 550 -15.53 5.22 27.83
N PRO A 551 -16.11 6.29 28.38
CA PRO A 551 -17.33 6.89 27.85
C PRO A 551 -17.05 7.57 26.51
N ILE A 552 -18.06 7.60 25.65
CA ILE A 552 -18.04 8.32 24.37
C ILE A 552 -19.11 9.41 24.48
N GLU A 553 -18.69 10.67 24.55
CA GLU A 553 -19.61 11.80 24.73
C GLU A 553 -20.49 12.01 23.49
N GLU A 554 -19.89 11.96 22.31
CA GLU A 554 -20.59 12.12 21.04
C GLU A 554 -20.30 10.91 20.14
N PRO A 555 -21.12 9.84 20.19
CA PRO A 555 -20.92 8.66 19.33
C PRO A 555 -21.03 9.00 17.84
N LEU A 556 -20.27 8.31 16.99
CA LEU A 556 -20.30 8.48 15.54
C LEU A 556 -21.73 8.38 14.97
N ALA A 557 -22.56 7.48 15.51
CA ALA A 557 -23.96 7.33 15.13
C ALA A 557 -24.83 8.56 15.41
N SER A 558 -24.39 9.49 16.26
CA SER A 558 -25.09 10.78 16.47
C SER A 558 -24.73 11.82 15.40
N ILE A 559 -23.54 11.69 14.81
CA ILE A 559 -22.99 12.59 13.78
C ILE A 559 -23.42 12.13 12.39
N ILE A 560 -23.22 10.85 12.10
CA ILE A 560 -23.54 10.22 10.81
C ILE A 560 -24.84 9.42 10.96
N LYS A 561 -25.81 9.75 10.12
CA LYS A 561 -27.13 9.08 10.10
C LYS A 561 -27.40 8.54 8.70
N PRO A 562 -28.13 7.42 8.57
CA PRO A 562 -28.61 6.97 7.27
C PRO A 562 -29.35 8.09 6.53
N LEU A 563 -29.14 8.21 5.23
CA LEU A 563 -29.92 9.12 4.41
C LEU A 563 -31.37 8.66 4.34
N ALA A 564 -32.31 9.63 4.33
CA ALA A 564 -33.71 9.30 4.11
C ALA A 564 -33.87 8.58 2.77
N THR A 565 -34.51 7.42 2.76
CA THR A 565 -34.90 6.75 1.52
C THR A 565 -35.85 7.65 0.74
N VAL A 566 -35.43 8.06 -0.45
CA VAL A 566 -36.34 8.71 -1.41
C VAL A 566 -37.32 7.64 -1.85
N THR A 567 -38.50 7.60 -1.21
CA THR A 567 -39.64 6.85 -1.74
C THR A 567 -40.04 7.53 -3.04
N ASN A 568 -39.66 6.96 -4.18
CA ASN A 568 -40.23 7.34 -5.45
C ASN A 568 -41.75 7.10 -5.36
N SER A 569 -42.48 8.17 -5.13
CA SER A 569 -43.94 8.21 -5.23
C SER A 569 -44.35 8.27 -6.71
#